data_87ba04aa6475e8ce61a66ba9e3a07df4
#
_entry.id   87ba04aa6475e8ce61a66ba9e3a07df4
#
_cell.length_a   1.000
_cell.length_b   1.000
_cell.length_c   1.000
_cell.angle_alpha   90.00
_cell.angle_beta   90.00
_cell.angle_gamma   90.00
#
_symmetry.space_group_name_H-M   'P 1'
#
loop_
_entity.id
_entity.type
_entity.pdbx_description
1 polymer ?
#
loop_
_entity_poly.entity_id
_entity_poly.type
_entity_poly.pdbx_seq_one_letter_code
_entity_poly.pdbx_strand_id
1 'polypeptide(L)'
;LRHRVVHFERIDSTNSEAHRLAQQGERGPLWLWADEQTGGRGRLGRPWVSEPGNLYATFLFPISDGSEVAAQVSFVAALAVHDLVTVLLPDIKPLIKWPNDVLIDGAKFCGLLAEVAASNPTAIALGCGINLMHAPPDTPYPVTALARHGTIPGIESILPMLDARLSSRLAIWNEGRGFAAIRSAWMERAAGLNGKAVAKIGEKEVRGTFRGLAADGTLILELADGTQKHIHAGDVRFAAIEALGKS
;
A
#
# COMPACT_ATOMS: atom_id res chain seq x y z
N LEU A 1 14.18 -2.08 -15.66
CA LEU A 1 14.30 -1.69 -14.25
C LEU A 1 15.28 -0.52 -14.11
N ARG A 2 14.93 0.45 -13.29
CA ARG A 2 15.83 1.57 -12.96
C ARG A 2 16.76 1.22 -11.79
N HIS A 3 16.32 0.25 -10.97
CA HIS A 3 17.00 -0.14 -9.75
C HIS A 3 17.44 -1.60 -9.79
N ARG A 4 18.44 -1.94 -8.98
CA ARG A 4 18.92 -3.31 -8.77
C ARG A 4 17.79 -4.17 -8.20
N VAL A 5 17.75 -5.46 -8.58
CA VAL A 5 16.80 -6.45 -8.06
C VAL A 5 17.58 -7.64 -7.49
N VAL A 6 17.14 -8.11 -6.34
CA VAL A 6 17.54 -9.39 -5.75
C VAL A 6 16.30 -10.28 -5.72
N HIS A 7 16.36 -11.44 -6.39
CA HIS A 7 15.27 -12.39 -6.48
C HIS A 7 15.52 -13.59 -5.56
N PHE A 8 14.44 -14.08 -4.96
CA PHE A 8 14.42 -15.27 -4.12
C PHE A 8 13.30 -16.20 -4.63
N GLU A 9 13.60 -17.48 -4.84
CA GLU A 9 12.55 -18.48 -5.08
C GLU A 9 11.63 -18.59 -3.86
N ARG A 10 12.23 -18.60 -2.65
CA ARG A 10 11.51 -18.70 -1.39
C ARG A 10 12.26 -18.00 -0.28
N ILE A 11 11.54 -17.22 0.54
CA ILE A 11 12.09 -16.52 1.69
C ILE A 11 11.04 -16.43 2.82
N ASP A 12 11.42 -16.06 4.03
CA ASP A 12 10.46 -15.75 5.10
C ASP A 12 9.62 -14.51 4.75
N SER A 13 10.28 -13.38 4.46
CA SER A 13 9.63 -12.13 4.07
C SER A 13 10.63 -11.18 3.39
N THR A 14 10.24 -10.59 2.27
CA THR A 14 11.05 -9.58 1.59
C THR A 14 11.26 -8.32 2.44
N ASN A 15 10.27 -7.91 3.28
CA ASN A 15 10.47 -6.83 4.26
C ASN A 15 11.47 -7.24 5.34
N SER A 16 11.41 -8.46 5.85
CA SER A 16 12.37 -8.95 6.85
C SER A 16 13.79 -8.97 6.28
N GLU A 17 13.94 -9.37 5.01
CA GLU A 17 15.25 -9.32 4.34
C GLU A 17 15.75 -7.88 4.14
N ALA A 18 14.88 -6.95 3.79
CA ALA A 18 15.23 -5.54 3.72
C ALA A 18 15.77 -5.02 5.07
N HIS A 19 15.17 -5.42 6.18
CA HIS A 19 15.66 -5.09 7.52
C HIS A 19 17.02 -5.73 7.81
N ARG A 20 17.23 -7.01 7.44
CA ARG A 20 18.53 -7.70 7.62
C ARG A 20 19.65 -7.00 6.82
N LEU A 21 19.38 -6.67 5.56
CA LEU A 21 20.32 -5.94 4.71
C LEU A 21 20.61 -4.54 5.28
N ALA A 22 19.58 -3.84 5.76
CA ALA A 22 19.76 -2.52 6.36
C ALA A 22 20.61 -2.56 7.63
N GLN A 23 20.51 -3.61 8.44
CA GLN A 23 21.40 -3.86 9.60
C GLN A 23 22.85 -4.12 9.18
N GLN A 24 23.07 -4.68 7.99
CA GLN A 24 24.39 -4.90 7.39
C GLN A 24 24.96 -3.67 6.68
N GLY A 25 24.23 -2.54 6.70
CA GLY A 25 24.68 -1.28 6.10
C GLY A 25 24.13 -1.02 4.68
N GLU A 26 23.35 -1.92 4.10
CA GLU A 26 22.67 -1.66 2.82
C GLU A 26 21.57 -0.60 3.00
N ARG A 27 21.47 0.33 2.07
CA ARG A 27 20.44 1.39 2.09
C ARG A 27 19.61 1.42 0.81
N GLY A 28 19.99 0.68 -0.22
CA GLY A 28 19.36 0.73 -1.54
C GLY A 28 19.85 1.92 -2.37
N PRO A 29 19.11 2.33 -3.40
CA PRO A 29 17.79 1.80 -3.81
C PRO A 29 17.89 0.41 -4.47
N LEU A 30 17.07 -0.52 -3.98
CA LEU A 30 16.99 -1.86 -4.57
C LEU A 30 15.62 -2.51 -4.31
N TRP A 31 15.23 -3.39 -5.23
CA TRP A 31 14.10 -4.28 -5.04
C TRP A 31 14.54 -5.64 -4.52
N LEU A 32 13.79 -6.14 -3.53
CA LEU A 32 13.82 -7.54 -3.08
C LEU A 32 12.51 -8.15 -3.55
N TRP A 33 12.56 -9.22 -4.32
CA TRP A 33 11.37 -9.89 -4.84
C TRP A 33 11.44 -11.39 -4.56
N ALA A 34 10.32 -11.99 -4.17
CA ALA A 34 10.22 -13.42 -3.91
C ALA A 34 9.04 -14.04 -4.66
N ASP A 35 9.21 -15.29 -5.12
CA ASP A 35 8.11 -16.08 -5.69
C ASP A 35 7.16 -16.55 -4.59
N GLU A 36 7.71 -16.92 -3.41
CA GLU A 36 6.97 -17.38 -2.24
C GLU A 36 7.50 -16.74 -0.96
N GLN A 37 6.60 -16.38 -0.03
CA GLN A 37 6.98 -15.99 1.33
C GLN A 37 6.34 -16.95 2.35
N THR A 38 7.14 -17.49 3.28
CA THR A 38 6.65 -18.37 4.36
C THR A 38 6.19 -17.61 5.59
N GLY A 39 6.52 -16.34 5.71
CA GLY A 39 6.19 -15.45 6.83
C GLY A 39 5.81 -14.05 6.35
N GLY A 40 5.09 -13.97 5.20
CA GLY A 40 4.57 -12.71 4.69
C GLY A 40 3.67 -12.02 5.72
N ARG A 41 3.81 -10.71 5.88
CA ARG A 41 3.04 -9.95 6.85
C ARG A 41 2.53 -8.62 6.28
N GLY A 42 1.36 -8.24 6.74
CA GLY A 42 0.79 -6.92 6.59
C GLY A 42 0.92 -6.10 7.89
N ARG A 43 0.21 -4.99 7.96
CA ARG A 43 0.15 -4.14 9.16
C ARG A 43 -0.37 -4.92 10.37
N LEU A 44 0.10 -4.52 11.56
CA LEU A 44 -0.27 -5.12 12.84
C LEU A 44 0.05 -6.62 12.92
N GLY A 45 1.05 -7.09 12.14
CA GLY A 45 1.47 -8.49 12.14
C GLY A 45 0.48 -9.48 11.50
N ARG A 46 -0.53 -9.00 10.78
CA ARG A 46 -1.49 -9.88 10.08
C ARG A 46 -0.77 -10.68 8.99
N PRO A 47 -1.06 -11.97 8.85
CA PRO A 47 -0.46 -12.79 7.81
C PRO A 47 -0.85 -12.25 6.41
N TRP A 48 0.10 -12.27 5.50
CA TRP A 48 -0.10 -12.06 4.07
C TRP A 48 0.22 -13.39 3.36
N VAL A 49 -0.80 -14.07 2.88
CA VAL A 49 -0.63 -15.32 2.13
C VAL A 49 0.16 -15.05 0.86
N SER A 50 1.24 -15.79 0.67
CA SER A 50 2.25 -15.49 -0.36
C SER A 50 2.65 -16.72 -1.16
N GLU A 51 1.67 -17.31 -1.87
CA GLU A 51 1.86 -18.45 -2.78
C GLU A 51 2.37 -17.98 -4.16
N PRO A 52 3.11 -18.81 -4.92
CA PRO A 52 3.63 -18.46 -6.24
C PRO A 52 2.55 -17.94 -7.21
N GLY A 53 2.92 -16.96 -8.05
CA GLY A 53 2.04 -16.37 -9.07
C GLY A 53 1.59 -14.93 -8.77
N ASN A 54 1.89 -14.42 -7.59
CA ASN A 54 1.61 -13.05 -7.19
C ASN A 54 2.90 -12.25 -6.97
N LEU A 55 2.83 -10.93 -6.88
CA LEU A 55 4.00 -10.09 -6.61
C LEU A 55 4.17 -9.88 -5.10
N TYR A 56 5.31 -10.28 -4.59
CA TYR A 56 5.78 -10.01 -3.23
C TYR A 56 7.13 -9.34 -3.32
N ALA A 57 7.13 -8.02 -3.27
CA ALA A 57 8.36 -7.24 -3.45
C ALA A 57 8.50 -6.16 -2.38
N THR A 58 9.73 -5.87 -2.00
CA THR A 58 10.07 -4.78 -1.10
C THR A 58 11.08 -3.85 -1.77
N PHE A 59 10.76 -2.57 -1.81
CA PHE A 59 11.70 -1.54 -2.25
C PHE A 59 12.41 -0.96 -1.02
N LEU A 60 13.71 -1.21 -0.92
CA LEU A 60 14.58 -0.61 0.10
C LEU A 60 15.23 0.64 -0.51
N PHE A 61 15.07 1.79 0.14
CA PHE A 61 15.64 3.05 -0.35
C PHE A 61 15.92 4.03 0.80
N PRO A 62 16.96 4.89 0.65
CA PRO A 62 17.30 5.89 1.65
C PRO A 62 16.37 7.10 1.56
N ILE A 63 16.20 7.79 2.69
CA ILE A 63 15.65 9.14 2.76
C ILE A 63 16.58 10.02 3.60
N SER A 64 16.69 11.30 3.23
CA SER A 64 17.57 12.27 3.92
C SER A 64 16.91 12.82 5.19
N ASP A 65 15.62 13.08 5.13
CA ASP A 65 14.82 13.57 6.25
C ASP A 65 14.30 12.42 7.12
N GLY A 66 13.97 12.71 8.37
CA GLY A 66 13.71 11.73 9.41
C GLY A 66 12.54 10.77 9.16
N SER A 67 12.36 9.84 10.08
CA SER A 67 11.33 8.80 10.02
C SER A 67 9.88 9.33 10.02
N GLU A 68 9.67 10.61 10.31
CA GLU A 68 8.34 11.23 10.40
C GLU A 68 7.59 11.18 9.05
N VAL A 69 8.32 11.24 7.93
CA VAL A 69 7.74 11.17 6.58
C VAL A 69 7.56 9.75 6.08
N ALA A 70 8.05 8.72 6.80
CA ALA A 70 7.95 7.32 6.39
C ALA A 70 6.49 6.85 6.18
N ALA A 71 5.57 7.34 7.01
CA ALA A 71 4.15 7.02 6.89
C ALA A 71 3.55 7.50 5.55
N GLN A 72 4.10 8.58 4.97
CA GLN A 72 3.66 9.13 3.69
C GLN A 72 4.00 8.22 2.50
N VAL A 73 5.00 7.36 2.65
CA VAL A 73 5.46 6.44 1.58
C VAL A 73 4.34 5.48 1.15
N SER A 74 3.46 5.07 2.07
CA SER A 74 2.30 4.24 1.72
C SER A 74 1.33 4.94 0.75
N PHE A 75 1.16 6.26 0.85
CA PHE A 75 0.33 7.04 -0.07
C PHE A 75 0.98 7.13 -1.46
N VAL A 76 2.30 7.34 -1.48
CA VAL A 76 3.11 7.37 -2.72
C VAL A 76 2.99 6.02 -3.46
N ALA A 77 3.17 4.92 -2.74
CA ALA A 77 3.10 3.57 -3.28
C ALA A 77 1.70 3.21 -3.77
N ALA A 78 0.66 3.60 -3.03
CA ALA A 78 -0.73 3.36 -3.44
C ALA A 78 -1.06 4.05 -4.77
N LEU A 79 -0.58 5.28 -4.98
CA LEU A 79 -0.68 5.97 -6.26
C LEU A 79 0.11 5.27 -7.37
N ALA A 80 1.31 4.77 -7.09
CA ALA A 80 2.11 4.04 -8.06
C ALA A 80 1.43 2.73 -8.52
N VAL A 81 0.83 1.99 -7.58
CA VAL A 81 0.04 0.77 -7.87
C VAL A 81 -1.23 1.13 -8.64
N HIS A 82 -1.94 2.20 -8.25
CA HIS A 82 -3.09 2.69 -8.99
C HIS A 82 -2.72 3.00 -10.45
N ASP A 83 -1.63 3.76 -10.68
CA ASP A 83 -1.15 4.10 -12.02
C ASP A 83 -0.72 2.87 -12.82
N LEU A 84 -0.15 1.86 -12.16
CA LEU A 84 0.20 0.58 -12.79
C LEU A 84 -1.06 -0.11 -13.32
N VAL A 85 -2.08 -0.26 -12.48
CA VAL A 85 -3.32 -0.95 -12.87
C VAL A 85 -4.07 -0.20 -13.96
N THR A 86 -4.13 1.13 -13.91
CA THR A 86 -4.77 1.96 -14.96
C THR A 86 -4.14 1.75 -16.34
N VAL A 87 -2.85 1.40 -16.40
CA VAL A 87 -2.17 1.10 -17.67
C VAL A 87 -2.36 -0.36 -18.08
N LEU A 88 -2.33 -1.29 -17.12
CA LEU A 88 -2.53 -2.73 -17.39
C LEU A 88 -3.96 -3.04 -17.80
N LEU A 89 -4.93 -2.40 -17.17
CA LEU A 89 -6.36 -2.64 -17.28
C LEU A 89 -7.09 -1.29 -17.44
N PRO A 90 -7.10 -0.68 -18.63
CA PRO A 90 -7.58 0.69 -18.82
C PRO A 90 -9.06 0.91 -18.48
N ASP A 91 -9.88 -0.13 -18.57
CA ASP A 91 -11.33 -0.07 -18.26
C ASP A 91 -11.59 -0.19 -16.75
N ILE A 92 -10.59 -0.54 -15.95
CA ILE A 92 -10.71 -0.70 -14.51
C ILE A 92 -10.37 0.63 -13.81
N LYS A 93 -11.19 0.98 -12.83
CA LYS A 93 -10.98 2.16 -11.98
C LYS A 93 -10.63 1.73 -10.55
N PRO A 94 -9.35 1.47 -10.26
CA PRO A 94 -8.96 1.11 -8.91
C PRO A 94 -9.20 2.27 -7.94
N LEU A 95 -9.55 1.96 -6.70
CA LEU A 95 -9.70 2.94 -5.63
C LEU A 95 -8.67 2.67 -4.53
N ILE A 96 -8.24 3.73 -3.85
CA ILE A 96 -7.28 3.62 -2.77
C ILE A 96 -8.01 3.73 -1.42
N LYS A 97 -7.86 2.72 -0.59
CA LYS A 97 -8.44 2.67 0.75
C LYS A 97 -7.38 3.01 1.79
N TRP A 98 -7.67 4.02 2.60
CA TRP A 98 -6.81 4.40 3.72
C TRP A 98 -6.60 3.23 4.71
N PRO A 99 -5.38 3.03 5.21
CA PRO A 99 -4.19 3.83 4.91
C PRO A 99 -3.31 3.27 3.77
N ASN A 100 -3.50 2.02 3.30
CA ASN A 100 -2.47 1.28 2.58
C ASN A 100 -2.99 0.17 1.64
N ASP A 101 -4.26 0.18 1.30
CA ASP A 101 -4.88 -0.85 0.44
C ASP A 101 -5.28 -0.25 -0.90
N VAL A 102 -5.22 -1.06 -1.97
CA VAL A 102 -5.79 -0.71 -3.28
C VAL A 102 -6.84 -1.74 -3.65
N LEU A 103 -7.97 -1.25 -4.15
CA LEU A 103 -9.18 -2.03 -4.37
C LEU A 103 -9.64 -1.95 -5.82
N ILE A 104 -10.31 -3.00 -6.30
CA ILE A 104 -11.15 -3.01 -7.50
C ILE A 104 -12.54 -3.48 -7.04
N ASP A 105 -13.59 -2.71 -7.36
CA ASP A 105 -14.98 -3.01 -7.02
C ASP A 105 -15.19 -3.39 -5.54
N GLY A 106 -14.50 -2.67 -4.65
CA GLY A 106 -14.55 -2.90 -3.21
C GLY A 106 -13.70 -4.08 -2.71
N ALA A 107 -13.13 -4.91 -3.60
CA ALA A 107 -12.29 -6.04 -3.25
C ALA A 107 -10.79 -5.67 -3.28
N LYS A 108 -10.06 -6.02 -2.23
CA LYS A 108 -8.64 -5.73 -2.10
C LYS A 108 -7.81 -6.63 -3.00
N PHE A 109 -6.93 -6.04 -3.82
CA PHE A 109 -5.93 -6.78 -4.58
C PHE A 109 -4.49 -6.42 -4.19
N CYS A 110 -4.28 -5.30 -3.50
CA CYS A 110 -2.94 -4.88 -3.06
C CYS A 110 -2.94 -4.40 -1.61
N GLY A 111 -1.89 -4.77 -0.89
CA GLY A 111 -1.54 -4.26 0.43
C GLY A 111 -0.12 -3.73 0.44
N LEU A 112 0.08 -2.58 1.09
CA LEU A 112 1.36 -1.90 1.18
C LEU A 112 1.81 -1.83 2.64
N LEU A 113 3.12 -2.00 2.88
CA LEU A 113 3.70 -1.98 4.22
C LEU A 113 5.03 -1.20 4.20
N ALA A 114 4.99 0.06 4.60
CA ALA A 114 6.19 0.88 4.76
C ALA A 114 6.70 0.78 6.20
N GLU A 115 7.96 0.41 6.38
CA GLU A 115 8.65 0.29 7.66
C GLU A 115 10.00 1.02 7.60
N VAL A 116 10.41 1.61 8.72
CA VAL A 116 11.77 2.16 8.85
C VAL A 116 12.73 1.00 9.09
N ALA A 117 13.59 0.70 8.12
CA ALA A 117 14.54 -0.41 8.17
C ALA A 117 15.86 -0.01 8.85
N ALA A 118 16.24 1.26 8.77
CA ALA A 118 17.39 1.84 9.47
C ALA A 118 17.11 3.29 9.81
N SER A 119 17.75 3.80 10.88
CA SER A 119 17.53 5.16 11.37
C SER A 119 18.70 6.12 11.11
N ASN A 120 19.91 5.62 10.82
CA ASN A 120 21.08 6.45 10.60
C ASN A 120 22.08 5.79 9.61
N PRO A 121 22.10 6.21 8.31
CA PRO A 121 21.10 7.06 7.66
C PRO A 121 19.74 6.32 7.57
N THR A 122 18.64 7.09 7.48
CA THR A 122 17.30 6.51 7.42
C THR A 122 17.09 5.76 6.10
N ALA A 123 16.57 4.54 6.19
CA ALA A 123 16.16 3.75 5.04
C ALA A 123 14.76 3.17 5.28
N ILE A 124 13.95 3.15 4.22
CA ILE A 124 12.58 2.65 4.23
C ILE A 124 12.52 1.32 3.49
N ALA A 125 11.90 0.32 4.12
CA ALA A 125 11.46 -0.92 3.49
C ALA A 125 9.98 -0.77 3.12
N LEU A 126 9.69 -0.62 1.84
CA LEU A 126 8.33 -0.51 1.31
C LEU A 126 7.91 -1.85 0.71
N GLY A 127 7.15 -2.64 1.46
CA GLY A 127 6.55 -3.89 1.00
C GLY A 127 5.32 -3.65 0.12
N CYS A 128 5.29 -4.33 -1.01
CA CYS A 128 4.20 -4.36 -1.97
C CYS A 128 3.74 -5.80 -2.17
N GLY A 129 2.58 -6.17 -1.64
CA GLY A 129 1.89 -7.42 -1.93
C GLY A 129 0.77 -7.17 -2.94
N ILE A 130 0.86 -7.74 -4.14
CA ILE A 130 -0.15 -7.58 -5.19
C ILE A 130 -0.65 -8.94 -5.63
N ASN A 131 -1.95 -9.18 -5.48
CA ASN A 131 -2.64 -10.35 -6.02
C ASN A 131 -2.72 -10.20 -7.55
N LEU A 132 -1.85 -10.89 -8.24
CA LEU A 132 -1.82 -10.89 -9.71
C LEU A 132 -2.71 -11.97 -10.28
N MET A 133 -2.41 -13.25 -9.98
CA MET A 133 -3.08 -14.42 -10.57
C MET A 133 -4.21 -14.94 -9.70
N HIS A 134 -4.05 -14.92 -8.38
CA HIS A 134 -5.02 -15.45 -7.43
C HIS A 134 -5.09 -14.60 -6.16
N ALA A 135 -6.20 -14.73 -5.43
CA ALA A 135 -6.41 -14.14 -4.12
C ALA A 135 -6.74 -15.24 -3.10
N PRO A 136 -6.33 -15.10 -1.83
CA PRO A 136 -6.61 -16.09 -0.80
C PRO A 136 -8.12 -16.26 -0.61
N PRO A 137 -8.62 -17.52 -0.44
CA PRO A 137 -10.06 -17.79 -0.38
C PRO A 137 -10.72 -17.28 0.91
N ASP A 138 -10.10 -17.51 2.05
CA ASP A 138 -10.73 -17.30 3.37
C ASP A 138 -10.25 -16.00 4.03
N THR A 139 -10.80 -14.87 3.59
CA THR A 139 -10.45 -13.56 4.16
C THR A 139 -11.67 -12.90 4.80
N PRO A 140 -11.49 -12.13 5.91
CA PRO A 140 -12.60 -11.44 6.58
C PRO A 140 -13.11 -10.20 5.83
N TYR A 141 -12.60 -9.95 4.63
CA TYR A 141 -12.97 -8.85 3.73
C TYR A 141 -12.85 -9.30 2.28
N PRO A 142 -13.56 -8.67 1.33
CA PRO A 142 -13.47 -9.02 -0.08
C PRO A 142 -12.06 -8.84 -0.63
N VAL A 143 -11.59 -9.83 -1.38
CA VAL A 143 -10.29 -9.82 -2.08
C VAL A 143 -10.47 -10.23 -3.53
N THR A 144 -9.60 -9.73 -4.39
CA THR A 144 -9.56 -10.09 -5.82
C THR A 144 -8.12 -10.20 -6.30
N ALA A 145 -7.94 -10.65 -7.54
CA ALA A 145 -6.66 -10.66 -8.25
C ALA A 145 -6.82 -9.99 -9.61
N LEU A 146 -5.76 -9.36 -10.12
CA LEU A 146 -5.83 -8.61 -11.38
C LEU A 146 -6.23 -9.49 -12.57
N ALA A 147 -5.81 -10.76 -12.61
CA ALA A 147 -6.16 -11.72 -13.66
C ALA A 147 -7.68 -12.01 -13.78
N ARG A 148 -8.47 -11.68 -12.74
CA ARG A 148 -9.93 -11.77 -12.81
C ARG A 148 -10.58 -10.62 -13.60
N HIS A 149 -9.82 -9.55 -13.83
CA HIS A 149 -10.32 -8.32 -14.46
C HIS A 149 -9.76 -8.11 -15.87
N GLY A 150 -8.83 -8.95 -16.32
CA GLY A 150 -8.27 -8.93 -17.66
C GLY A 150 -6.93 -9.66 -17.75
N THR A 151 -6.36 -9.65 -18.95
CA THR A 151 -5.07 -10.26 -19.20
C THR A 151 -3.96 -9.37 -18.64
N ILE A 152 -3.08 -9.96 -17.85
CA ILE A 152 -1.92 -9.27 -17.26
C ILE A 152 -0.62 -9.97 -17.70
N PRO A 153 0.49 -9.21 -17.86
CA PRO A 153 1.78 -9.79 -18.18
C PRO A 153 2.39 -10.51 -16.96
N GLY A 154 3.47 -11.25 -17.18
CA GLY A 154 4.25 -11.87 -16.09
C GLY A 154 4.93 -10.86 -15.17
N ILE A 155 5.36 -11.35 -14.01
CA ILE A 155 5.98 -10.54 -12.93
C ILE A 155 7.22 -9.78 -13.45
N GLU A 156 7.99 -10.41 -14.35
CA GLU A 156 9.20 -9.81 -14.96
C GLU A 156 8.91 -8.52 -15.74
N SER A 157 7.67 -8.36 -16.21
CA SER A 157 7.20 -7.14 -16.86
C SER A 157 6.54 -6.17 -15.86
N ILE A 158 5.81 -6.71 -14.88
CA ILE A 158 5.07 -5.90 -13.89
C ILE A 158 6.01 -5.16 -12.95
N LEU A 159 7.06 -5.82 -12.44
CA LEU A 159 7.99 -5.18 -11.50
C LEU A 159 8.72 -3.97 -12.11
N PRO A 160 9.23 -4.01 -13.35
CA PRO A 160 9.77 -2.83 -14.02
C PRO A 160 8.75 -1.70 -14.23
N MET A 161 7.50 -2.05 -14.52
CA MET A 161 6.43 -1.06 -14.67
C MET A 161 6.10 -0.39 -13.34
N LEU A 162 6.05 -1.16 -12.24
CA LEU A 162 5.86 -0.63 -10.89
C LEU A 162 7.03 0.26 -10.47
N ASP A 163 8.25 -0.18 -10.72
CA ASP A 163 9.49 0.58 -10.45
C ASP A 163 9.47 1.96 -11.11
N ALA A 164 9.09 2.03 -12.37
CA ALA A 164 9.00 3.30 -13.09
C ALA A 164 7.94 4.25 -12.50
N ARG A 165 6.77 3.73 -12.11
CA ARG A 165 5.69 4.52 -11.52
C ARG A 165 6.02 4.97 -10.11
N LEU A 166 6.58 4.07 -9.31
CA LEU A 166 7.03 4.39 -7.96
C LEU A 166 8.10 5.50 -7.99
N SER A 167 9.10 5.36 -8.87
CA SER A 167 10.14 6.39 -9.06
C SER A 167 9.55 7.75 -9.42
N SER A 168 8.54 7.79 -10.31
CA SER A 168 7.87 9.03 -10.69
C SER A 168 7.10 9.65 -9.51
N ARG A 169 6.41 8.84 -8.72
CA ARG A 169 5.67 9.32 -7.54
C ARG A 169 6.59 9.74 -6.40
N LEU A 170 7.72 9.03 -6.19
CA LEU A 170 8.75 9.43 -5.23
C LEU A 170 9.39 10.77 -5.60
N ALA A 171 9.63 11.02 -6.89
CA ALA A 171 10.13 12.30 -7.36
C ALA A 171 9.15 13.47 -7.06
N ILE A 172 7.84 13.24 -7.21
CA ILE A 172 6.82 14.24 -6.83
C ILE A 172 6.79 14.41 -5.31
N TRP A 173 6.82 13.32 -4.54
CA TRP A 173 6.82 13.34 -3.08
C TRP A 173 8.02 14.09 -2.52
N ASN A 174 9.19 13.96 -3.15
CA ASN A 174 10.41 14.71 -2.84
C ASN A 174 10.70 14.74 -1.32
N GLU A 175 10.74 13.56 -0.70
CA GLU A 175 11.00 13.38 0.75
C GLU A 175 10.07 14.23 1.64
N GLY A 176 8.79 14.24 1.32
CA GLY A 176 7.76 14.94 2.08
C GLY A 176 7.47 16.36 1.58
N ARG A 177 8.42 17.05 0.93
CA ARG A 177 8.23 18.42 0.41
C ARG A 177 7.08 18.55 -0.59
N GLY A 178 6.81 17.50 -1.37
CA GLY A 178 5.72 17.43 -2.31
C GLY A 178 4.48 16.66 -1.80
N PHE A 179 4.38 16.35 -0.51
CA PHE A 179 3.28 15.52 0.01
C PHE A 179 1.89 16.11 -0.23
N ALA A 180 1.76 17.43 -0.29
CA ALA A 180 0.48 18.08 -0.62
C ALA A 180 -0.06 17.62 -1.99
N ALA A 181 0.80 17.48 -3.01
CA ALA A 181 0.42 16.98 -4.33
C ALA A 181 0.06 15.49 -4.30
N ILE A 182 0.84 14.67 -3.56
CA ILE A 182 0.54 13.24 -3.34
C ILE A 182 -0.82 13.08 -2.66
N ARG A 183 -1.10 13.84 -1.59
CA ARG A 183 -2.36 13.82 -0.86
C ARG A 183 -3.54 14.20 -1.75
N SER A 184 -3.41 15.26 -2.55
CA SER A 184 -4.47 15.66 -3.49
C SER A 184 -4.79 14.57 -4.50
N ALA A 185 -3.77 14.01 -5.16
CA ALA A 185 -3.94 12.92 -6.11
C ALA A 185 -4.52 11.65 -5.45
N TRP A 186 -4.16 11.37 -4.21
CA TRP A 186 -4.71 10.26 -3.43
C TRP A 186 -6.20 10.47 -3.12
N MET A 187 -6.57 11.70 -2.71
CA MET A 187 -7.96 12.06 -2.40
C MET A 187 -8.91 11.92 -3.59
N GLU A 188 -8.45 12.22 -4.80
CA GLU A 188 -9.22 12.02 -6.03
C GLU A 188 -9.55 10.55 -6.30
N ARG A 189 -8.79 9.62 -5.70
CA ARG A 189 -8.89 8.17 -5.87
C ARG A 189 -9.36 7.46 -4.60
N ALA A 190 -9.75 8.24 -3.60
CA ALA A 190 -10.09 7.73 -2.28
C ALA A 190 -11.36 6.89 -2.29
N ALA A 191 -11.28 5.69 -1.78
CA ALA A 191 -12.44 4.86 -1.53
C ALA A 191 -13.21 5.39 -0.31
N GLY A 192 -14.53 5.52 -0.43
CA GLY A 192 -15.41 5.89 0.67
C GLY A 192 -15.42 7.37 1.07
N LEU A 193 -14.83 8.27 0.29
CA LEU A 193 -14.86 9.71 0.55
C LEU A 193 -16.31 10.21 0.63
N ASN A 194 -16.61 11.06 1.63
CA ASN A 194 -17.94 11.56 1.98
C ASN A 194 -18.95 10.47 2.42
N GLY A 195 -18.50 9.23 2.54
CA GLY A 195 -19.30 8.12 3.02
C GLY A 195 -19.16 7.87 4.51
N LYS A 196 -20.11 7.08 5.07
CA LYS A 196 -20.03 6.62 6.46
C LYS A 196 -18.85 5.66 6.64
N ALA A 197 -18.12 5.86 7.74
CA ALA A 197 -16.96 5.05 8.09
C ALA A 197 -16.94 4.73 9.59
N VAL A 198 -16.32 3.59 9.91
CA VAL A 198 -16.05 3.17 11.29
C VAL A 198 -14.56 2.91 11.41
N ALA A 199 -13.90 3.67 12.26
CA ALA A 199 -12.50 3.47 12.60
C ALA A 199 -12.38 2.68 13.92
N LYS A 200 -11.67 1.55 13.91
CA LYS A 200 -11.32 0.79 15.10
C LYS A 200 -9.91 1.20 15.58
N ILE A 201 -9.83 1.73 16.79
CA ILE A 201 -8.60 2.20 17.43
C ILE A 201 -8.47 1.43 18.75
N GLY A 202 -7.63 0.38 18.77
CA GLY A 202 -7.63 -0.58 19.88
C GLY A 202 -9.03 -1.23 20.01
N GLU A 203 -9.61 -1.17 21.20
CA GLU A 203 -10.97 -1.71 21.47
C GLU A 203 -12.12 -0.72 21.18
N LYS A 204 -11.77 0.53 20.83
CA LYS A 204 -12.79 1.57 20.62
C LYS A 204 -13.16 1.71 19.14
N GLU A 205 -14.45 1.81 18.85
CA GLU A 205 -14.98 2.21 17.55
C GLU A 205 -15.35 3.68 17.53
N VAL A 206 -14.92 4.37 16.48
CA VAL A 206 -15.29 5.76 16.18
C VAL A 206 -16.07 5.76 14.87
N ARG A 207 -17.30 6.24 14.92
CA ARG A 207 -18.21 6.29 13.76
C ARG A 207 -18.35 7.72 13.27
N GLY A 208 -18.29 7.92 11.96
CA GLY A 208 -18.39 9.26 11.38
C GLY A 208 -18.52 9.21 9.85
N THR A 209 -18.38 10.38 9.24
CA THR A 209 -18.29 10.54 7.78
C THR A 209 -16.84 10.83 7.41
N PHE A 210 -16.28 10.06 6.47
CA PHE A 210 -14.93 10.30 5.98
C PHE A 210 -14.88 11.59 5.16
N ARG A 211 -14.23 12.63 5.68
CA ARG A 211 -14.15 13.95 5.04
C ARG A 211 -12.86 14.20 4.28
N GLY A 212 -11.84 13.39 4.51
CA GLY A 212 -10.57 13.52 3.80
C GLY A 212 -9.36 13.22 4.68
N LEU A 213 -8.22 13.71 4.22
CA LEU A 213 -6.94 13.58 4.91
C LEU A 213 -6.44 14.95 5.39
N ALA A 214 -5.92 14.99 6.59
CA ALA A 214 -5.16 16.13 7.10
C ALA A 214 -3.82 16.31 6.33
N ALA A 215 -3.10 17.38 6.61
CA ALA A 215 -1.85 17.71 5.92
C ALA A 215 -0.76 16.63 6.09
N ASP A 216 -0.79 15.87 7.17
CA ASP A 216 0.12 14.76 7.48
C ASP A 216 -0.34 13.39 6.94
N GLY A 217 -1.53 13.31 6.30
CA GLY A 217 -2.13 12.06 5.83
C GLY A 217 -3.05 11.38 6.85
N THR A 218 -3.25 11.95 8.02
CA THR A 218 -4.20 11.48 9.03
C THR A 218 -5.63 11.53 8.47
N LEU A 219 -6.40 10.45 8.68
CA LEU A 219 -7.79 10.39 8.20
C LEU A 219 -8.70 11.26 9.08
N ILE A 220 -9.56 12.07 8.46
CA ILE A 220 -10.52 12.95 9.14
C ILE A 220 -11.91 12.32 9.11
N LEU A 221 -12.46 12.02 10.28
CA LEU A 221 -13.86 11.66 10.48
C LEU A 221 -14.64 12.82 11.08
N GLU A 222 -15.73 13.20 10.44
CA GLU A 222 -16.73 14.11 11.02
C GLU A 222 -17.75 13.30 11.78
N LEU A 223 -17.89 13.54 13.07
CA LEU A 223 -18.83 12.87 13.97
C LEU A 223 -20.25 13.39 13.78
N ALA A 224 -21.23 12.75 14.43
CA ALA A 224 -22.63 13.14 14.33
C ALA A 224 -22.95 14.54 14.88
N ASP A 225 -22.13 15.04 15.81
CA ASP A 225 -22.23 16.38 16.39
C ASP A 225 -21.49 17.46 15.55
N GLY A 226 -20.94 17.09 14.38
CA GLY A 226 -20.19 17.98 13.51
C GLY A 226 -18.72 18.17 13.90
N THR A 227 -18.26 17.59 15.01
CA THR A 227 -16.85 17.66 15.39
C THR A 227 -15.99 16.77 14.49
N GLN A 228 -14.72 17.16 14.28
CA GLN A 228 -13.78 16.37 13.51
C GLN A 228 -12.86 15.57 14.41
N LYS A 229 -12.67 14.30 14.09
CA LYS A 229 -11.73 13.42 14.76
C LYS A 229 -10.66 12.96 13.78
N HIS A 230 -9.41 13.11 14.18
CA HIS A 230 -8.23 12.69 13.43
C HIS A 230 -7.82 11.27 13.82
N ILE A 231 -7.69 10.39 12.82
CA ILE A 231 -7.34 8.99 13.00
C ILE A 231 -5.93 8.77 12.41
N HIS A 232 -4.94 8.62 13.29
CA HIS A 232 -3.54 8.44 12.90
C HIS A 232 -3.21 7.01 12.51
N ALA A 233 -3.88 6.02 13.15
CA ALA A 233 -3.71 4.59 12.90
C ALA A 233 -4.99 3.84 13.25
N GLY A 234 -5.15 2.65 12.66
CA GLY A 234 -6.30 1.77 12.93
C GLY A 234 -6.80 1.10 11.68
N ASP A 235 -7.87 0.33 11.86
CA ASP A 235 -8.62 -0.26 10.76
C ASP A 235 -9.84 0.59 10.48
N VAL A 236 -10.05 0.94 9.22
CA VAL A 236 -11.22 1.72 8.80
C VAL A 236 -12.09 0.89 7.86
N ARG A 237 -13.37 0.77 8.21
CA ARG A 237 -14.41 0.19 7.36
C ARG A 237 -15.24 1.31 6.77
N PHE A 238 -15.51 1.23 5.48
CA PHE A 238 -16.32 2.21 4.76
C PHE A 238 -17.60 1.52 4.28
N ALA A 239 -18.75 2.03 4.68
CA ALA A 239 -20.06 1.42 4.37
C ALA A 239 -20.28 1.24 2.85
N ALA A 240 -19.82 2.20 2.03
CA ALA A 240 -19.92 2.12 0.59
C ALA A 240 -19.11 0.94 -0.01
N ILE A 241 -17.97 0.59 0.59
CA ILE A 241 -17.13 -0.53 0.15
C ILE A 241 -17.75 -1.86 0.59
N GLU A 242 -18.25 -1.94 1.83
CA GLU A 242 -18.90 -3.15 2.34
C GLU A 242 -20.17 -3.51 1.55
N ALA A 243 -20.85 -2.52 0.96
CA ALA A 243 -22.00 -2.74 0.11
C ALA A 243 -21.63 -3.36 -1.25
N LEU A 244 -20.50 -2.96 -1.85
CA LEU A 244 -20.00 -3.52 -3.12
C LEU A 244 -19.55 -4.98 -2.99
N GLY A 245 -18.98 -5.36 -1.86
CA GLY A 245 -18.50 -6.73 -1.64
C GLY A 245 -19.59 -7.76 -1.31
N LYS A 246 -20.87 -7.37 -1.27
CA LYS A 246 -22.02 -8.24 -1.01
C LYS A 246 -22.89 -8.47 -2.24
N SER A 247 -22.59 -7.84 -3.35
CA SER A 247 -23.22 -8.02 -4.66
C SER A 247 -22.38 -8.95 -5.55
#